data_a9e51acc5675e264826124d91abecc9b
#
_entry.id   a9e51acc5675e264826124d91abecc9b
#
_cell.length_a   1.000
_cell.length_b   1.000
_cell.length_c   1.000
_cell.angle_alpha   90.00
_cell.angle_beta   90.00
_cell.angle_gamma   90.00
#
_symmetry.space_group_name_H-M   'P 1'
#
loop_
_entity.id
_entity.type
_entity.pdbx_description
1 polymer ?
#
loop_
_entity_poly.entity_id
_entity_poly.type
_entity_poly.pdbx_seq_one_letter_code
_entity_poly.pdbx_strand_id
1 'polypeptide(L)'
;KEFFDVSWLLGVAFEDDCRAVVTDDLDGDGRVDLLVTEYKTRGDWDAFRLKVLRNNFESDNHWIGVRLRDTAEGGSAIGARVTVEAGDRPLVGRIVTGDSFTAQHASVMHFGLGERERVESLTVEWADGRSVTIDGPEIDRYHNLATDAGH
;
A
#
# COMPACT_ATOMS: atom_id res chain seq x y z
N LYS A 1 10.24 23.07 5.88
CA LYS A 1 9.44 21.99 6.49
C LYS A 1 10.28 21.43 7.63
N GLU A 2 9.70 21.32 8.82
CA GLU A 2 10.31 20.67 9.98
C GLU A 2 9.71 19.28 10.14
N PHE A 3 10.52 18.32 10.58
CA PHE A 3 10.08 16.97 10.93
C PHE A 3 10.17 16.82 12.44
N PHE A 4 9.14 16.24 13.03
CA PHE A 4 9.08 15.95 14.46
C PHE A 4 9.04 14.44 14.65
N ASP A 5 9.80 13.93 15.62
CA ASP A 5 9.69 12.55 16.04
C ASP A 5 8.45 12.39 16.92
N VAL A 6 7.48 11.64 16.42
CA VAL A 6 6.23 11.33 17.11
C VAL A 6 6.10 9.85 17.46
N SER A 7 7.18 9.10 17.36
CA SER A 7 7.19 7.64 17.54
C SER A 7 6.63 7.18 18.89
N TRP A 8 6.96 7.88 19.94
CA TRP A 8 6.41 7.63 21.28
C TRP A 8 4.90 7.90 21.35
N LEU A 9 4.46 9.00 20.75
CA LEU A 9 3.05 9.38 20.72
C LEU A 9 2.20 8.34 19.98
N LEU A 10 2.75 7.80 18.90
CA LEU A 10 2.07 6.83 18.05
C LEU A 10 2.27 5.37 18.48
N GLY A 11 3.06 5.12 19.55
CA GLY A 11 3.33 3.77 20.03
C GLY A 11 4.23 2.93 19.11
N VAL A 12 5.00 3.59 18.23
CA VAL A 12 5.93 2.94 17.28
C VAL A 12 7.41 3.14 17.64
N ALA A 13 7.68 3.63 18.84
CA ALA A 13 9.04 3.74 19.39
C ALA A 13 9.50 2.36 19.90
N PHE A 14 10.13 1.57 19.04
CA PHE A 14 10.68 0.26 19.39
C PHE A 14 12.14 0.38 19.80
N GLU A 15 12.52 -0.34 20.87
CA GLU A 15 13.88 -0.36 21.38
C GLU A 15 14.76 -1.44 20.70
N ASP A 16 14.13 -2.42 20.04
CA ASP A 16 14.80 -3.52 19.39
C ASP A 16 15.19 -3.17 17.94
N ASP A 17 16.07 -3.96 17.33
CA ASP A 17 16.55 -3.75 15.96
C ASP A 17 15.42 -4.04 14.94
N CYS A 18 14.74 -3.00 14.48
CA CYS A 18 13.74 -3.11 13.44
C CYS A 18 14.39 -3.30 12.08
N ARG A 19 14.01 -4.39 11.37
CA ARG A 19 14.65 -4.80 10.12
C ARG A 19 13.81 -4.46 8.90
N ALA A 20 12.58 -4.89 8.88
CA ALA A 20 11.68 -4.65 7.77
C ALA A 20 10.40 -3.98 8.25
N VAL A 21 9.84 -3.15 7.39
CA VAL A 21 8.49 -2.60 7.54
C VAL A 21 7.72 -2.82 6.24
N VAL A 22 6.52 -3.34 6.37
CA VAL A 22 5.57 -3.50 5.27
C VAL A 22 4.25 -2.88 5.70
N THR A 23 3.55 -2.28 4.77
CA THR A 23 2.26 -1.64 4.99
C THR A 23 1.18 -2.32 4.17
N ASP A 24 0.01 -2.54 4.75
CA ASP A 24 -1.20 -2.99 4.05
C ASP A 24 -2.41 -2.65 4.92
N ASP A 25 -3.58 -2.60 4.32
CA ASP A 25 -4.85 -2.54 5.03
C ASP A 25 -5.30 -3.99 5.32
N LEU A 26 -4.94 -4.47 6.50
CA LEU A 26 -5.06 -5.89 6.87
C LEU A 26 -6.50 -6.30 7.22
N ASP A 27 -7.30 -5.40 7.74
CA ASP A 27 -8.69 -5.67 8.12
C ASP A 27 -9.73 -5.08 7.14
N GLY A 28 -9.28 -4.37 6.11
CA GLY A 28 -10.12 -3.84 5.05
C GLY A 28 -10.91 -2.58 5.46
N ASP A 29 -10.44 -1.88 6.49
CA ASP A 29 -11.13 -0.70 7.02
C ASP A 29 -10.73 0.62 6.33
N GLY A 30 -9.82 0.54 5.35
CA GLY A 30 -9.34 1.68 4.57
C GLY A 30 -8.17 2.43 5.23
N ARG A 31 -7.70 1.98 6.37
CA ARG A 31 -6.53 2.52 7.05
C ARG A 31 -5.35 1.58 6.89
N VAL A 32 -4.23 2.14 6.48
CA VAL A 32 -3.02 1.33 6.28
C VAL A 32 -2.39 0.99 7.62
N ASP A 33 -2.21 -0.30 7.88
CA ASP A 33 -1.55 -0.87 9.04
C ASP A 33 -0.05 -1.04 8.82
N LEU A 34 0.71 -1.36 9.87
CA LEU A 34 2.14 -1.64 9.81
C LEU A 34 2.45 -3.06 10.27
N LEU A 35 3.28 -3.75 9.48
CA LEU A 35 3.94 -4.99 9.87
C LEU A 35 5.42 -4.69 10.02
N VAL A 36 5.96 -4.87 11.21
CA VAL A 36 7.36 -4.58 11.53
C VAL A 36 8.05 -5.84 12.04
N THR A 37 9.17 -6.21 11.43
CA THR A 37 10.01 -7.27 11.96
C THR A 37 11.07 -6.69 12.88
N GLU A 38 11.19 -7.27 14.08
CA GLU A 38 12.23 -6.95 15.04
C GLU A 38 13.18 -8.13 15.21
N TYR A 39 14.44 -7.81 15.39
CA TYR A 39 15.46 -8.74 15.82
C TYR A 39 15.90 -8.38 17.24
N LYS A 40 15.77 -9.33 18.13
CA LYS A 40 16.14 -9.16 19.52
C LYS A 40 17.21 -10.14 19.92
N THR A 41 18.36 -9.63 20.35
CA THR A 41 19.40 -10.41 20.99
C THR A 41 19.23 -10.34 22.50
N ARG A 42 18.93 -11.47 23.14
CA ARG A 42 18.92 -11.61 24.59
C ARG A 42 19.86 -12.74 25.02
N GLY A 43 21.11 -12.37 25.32
CA GLY A 43 22.13 -13.35 25.72
C GLY A 43 22.35 -14.38 24.60
N ASP A 44 22.12 -15.65 24.90
CA ASP A 44 22.35 -16.77 23.95
C ASP A 44 21.16 -17.04 23.02
N TRP A 45 20.14 -16.18 23.03
CA TRP A 45 18.90 -16.41 22.25
C TRP A 45 18.66 -15.25 21.29
N ASP A 46 18.71 -15.58 20.01
CA ASP A 46 18.28 -14.69 18.94
C ASP A 46 16.81 -14.96 18.59
N ALA A 47 16.00 -13.94 18.54
CA ALA A 47 14.60 -14.07 18.20
C ALA A 47 14.17 -13.03 17.16
N PHE A 48 13.52 -13.52 16.10
CA PHE A 48 12.74 -12.65 15.22
C PHE A 48 11.31 -12.55 15.74
N ARG A 49 10.78 -11.34 15.71
CA ARG A 49 9.39 -11.07 16.08
C ARG A 49 8.73 -10.29 14.94
N LEU A 50 7.48 -10.62 14.69
CA LEU A 50 6.60 -9.81 13.86
C LEU A 50 5.68 -9.01 14.78
N LYS A 51 5.70 -7.69 14.63
CA LYS A 51 4.71 -6.80 15.21
C LYS A 51 3.71 -6.40 14.14
N VAL A 52 2.45 -6.52 14.47
CA VAL A 52 1.33 -6.03 13.67
C VAL A 52 0.71 -4.86 14.43
N LEU A 53 0.75 -3.69 13.83
CA LEU A 53 0.22 -2.47 14.42
C LEU A 53 -0.98 -2.03 13.61
N ARG A 54 -2.13 -2.15 14.21
CA ARG A 54 -3.37 -1.68 13.61
C ARG A 54 -3.45 -0.16 13.69
N ASN A 55 -3.80 0.45 12.57
CA ASN A 55 -4.06 1.88 12.51
C ASN A 55 -5.48 2.18 13.01
N ASN A 56 -5.58 2.77 14.20
CA ASN A 56 -6.84 3.15 14.81
C ASN A 56 -7.14 4.66 14.71
N PHE A 57 -6.41 5.41 13.87
CA PHE A 57 -6.69 6.83 13.70
C PHE A 57 -8.01 7.00 12.94
N GLU A 58 -8.95 7.64 13.58
CA GLU A 58 -10.21 8.03 12.95
C GLU A 58 -9.99 9.22 12.02
N SER A 59 -10.57 9.16 10.84
CA SER A 59 -10.50 10.23 9.84
C SER A 59 -11.72 10.14 8.93
N ASP A 60 -12.25 11.31 8.58
CA ASP A 60 -13.31 11.45 7.57
C ASP A 60 -12.73 11.53 6.13
N ASN A 61 -11.44 11.33 5.97
CA ASN A 61 -10.78 11.33 4.68
C ASN A 61 -11.12 10.09 3.87
N HIS A 62 -11.34 10.32 2.58
CA HIS A 62 -11.59 9.27 1.59
C HIS A 62 -10.29 8.64 1.08
N TRP A 63 -10.44 7.48 0.46
CA TRP A 63 -9.34 6.72 -0.12
C TRP A 63 -9.79 5.90 -1.34
N ILE A 64 -8.84 5.39 -2.10
CA ILE A 64 -9.08 4.40 -3.15
C ILE A 64 -7.92 3.42 -3.18
N GLY A 65 -8.22 2.14 -3.32
CA GLY A 65 -7.23 1.08 -3.39
C GLY A 65 -7.30 0.29 -4.70
N VAL A 66 -6.17 -0.28 -5.08
CA VAL A 66 -6.06 -1.19 -6.22
C VAL A 66 -5.31 -2.44 -5.81
N ARG A 67 -5.91 -3.60 -6.02
CA ARG A 67 -5.26 -4.91 -5.87
C ARG A 67 -5.02 -5.49 -7.25
N LEU A 68 -3.75 -5.62 -7.62
CA LEU A 68 -3.36 -6.19 -8.91
C LEU A 68 -3.07 -7.67 -8.75
N ARG A 69 -3.57 -8.46 -9.69
CA ARG A 69 -3.33 -9.90 -9.74
C ARG A 69 -2.44 -10.23 -10.92
N ASP A 70 -1.52 -11.16 -10.68
CA ASP A 70 -0.81 -11.82 -11.77
C ASP A 70 -1.82 -12.64 -12.59
N THR A 71 -1.64 -12.68 -13.88
CA THR A 71 -2.55 -13.42 -14.75
C THR A 71 -2.12 -14.85 -14.94
N ALA A 72 -3.07 -15.73 -15.30
CA ALA A 72 -2.79 -17.13 -15.63
C ALA A 72 -1.83 -17.29 -16.82
N GLU A 73 -1.68 -16.27 -17.66
CA GLU A 73 -0.79 -16.23 -18.81
C GLU A 73 0.63 -15.74 -18.48
N GLY A 74 0.96 -15.58 -17.18
CA GLY A 74 2.29 -15.19 -16.72
C GLY A 74 2.55 -13.68 -16.70
N GLY A 75 1.51 -12.86 -16.80
CA GLY A 75 1.64 -11.42 -16.60
C GLY A 75 1.83 -11.10 -15.12
N SER A 76 2.91 -10.38 -14.79
CA SER A 76 3.20 -9.94 -13.42
C SER A 76 2.65 -8.55 -13.16
N ALA A 77 2.15 -8.33 -11.96
CA ALA A 77 1.80 -7.00 -11.46
C ALA A 77 3.04 -6.13 -11.21
N ILE A 78 4.22 -6.73 -11.08
CA ILE A 78 5.47 -6.02 -10.84
C ILE A 78 5.79 -5.09 -12.02
N GLY A 79 6.12 -3.83 -11.72
CA GLY A 79 6.37 -2.79 -12.71
C GLY A 79 5.11 -2.04 -13.15
N ALA A 80 3.91 -2.51 -12.79
CA ALA A 80 2.68 -1.82 -13.11
C ALA A 80 2.64 -0.43 -12.48
N ARG A 81 2.15 0.53 -13.25
CA ARG A 81 1.92 1.91 -12.83
C ARG A 81 0.44 2.12 -12.62
N VAL A 82 0.09 2.70 -11.49
CA VAL A 82 -1.28 3.09 -11.16
C VAL A 82 -1.37 4.61 -11.13
N THR A 83 -2.33 5.16 -11.86
CA THR A 83 -2.61 6.60 -11.89
C THR A 83 -4.05 6.83 -11.48
N VAL A 84 -4.27 7.70 -10.51
CA VAL A 84 -5.58 8.13 -10.02
C VAL A 84 -5.73 9.61 -10.31
N GLU A 85 -6.64 9.96 -11.20
CA GLU A 85 -7.00 11.35 -11.49
C GLU A 85 -8.06 11.80 -10.47
N ALA A 86 -7.64 12.66 -9.54
CA ALA A 86 -8.47 13.17 -8.46
C ALA A 86 -8.11 14.63 -8.17
N GLY A 87 -8.70 15.55 -8.92
CA GLY A 87 -8.45 16.99 -8.82
C GLY A 87 -7.23 17.46 -9.61
N ASP A 88 -6.54 18.51 -9.17
CA ASP A 88 -5.55 19.24 -9.96
C ASP A 88 -4.29 18.44 -10.33
N ARG A 89 -3.98 17.39 -9.62
CA ARG A 89 -2.77 16.59 -9.84
C ARG A 89 -3.07 15.11 -9.67
N PRO A 90 -2.59 14.27 -10.59
CA PRO A 90 -2.72 12.83 -10.46
C PRO A 90 -1.92 12.30 -9.26
N LEU A 91 -2.48 11.30 -8.60
CA LEU A 91 -1.77 10.46 -7.67
C LEU A 91 -1.20 9.27 -8.44
N VAL A 92 0.09 9.02 -8.30
CA VAL A 92 0.78 7.98 -9.07
C VAL A 92 1.53 7.06 -8.14
N GLY A 93 1.36 5.77 -8.34
CA GLY A 93 2.10 4.71 -7.67
C GLY A 93 2.65 3.69 -8.66
N ARG A 94 3.57 2.85 -8.19
CA ARG A 94 4.14 1.77 -8.99
C ARG A 94 4.35 0.53 -8.12
N ILE A 95 3.97 -0.63 -8.61
CA ILE A 95 4.28 -1.90 -7.97
C ILE A 95 5.76 -2.21 -8.21
N VAL A 96 6.53 -2.31 -7.14
CA VAL A 96 7.96 -2.58 -7.18
C VAL A 96 8.33 -3.78 -6.33
N THR A 97 9.53 -4.30 -6.51
CA THR A 97 10.13 -5.34 -5.64
C THR A 97 11.30 -4.75 -4.88
N GLY A 98 11.64 -5.35 -3.72
CA GLY A 98 12.81 -4.96 -2.95
C GLY A 98 12.70 -3.58 -2.30
N ASP A 99 11.51 -3.14 -2.03
CA ASP A 99 11.17 -1.86 -1.41
C ASP A 99 11.26 -1.86 0.12
N SER A 100 11.53 -3.03 0.71
CA SER A 100 11.83 -3.18 2.13
C SER A 100 12.94 -4.21 2.37
N PHE A 101 13.67 -4.10 3.47
CA PHE A 101 14.77 -5.01 3.78
C PHE A 101 14.23 -6.42 4.06
N THR A 102 14.63 -7.39 3.22
CA THR A 102 14.20 -8.81 3.30
C THR A 102 12.69 -9.05 3.35
N ALA A 103 11.91 -8.08 2.90
CA ALA A 103 10.46 -8.16 2.77
C ALA A 103 9.99 -7.48 1.49
N GLN A 104 8.74 -7.70 1.13
CA GLN A 104 8.12 -7.14 -0.06
C GLN A 104 6.66 -6.81 0.24
N HIS A 105 6.21 -5.65 -0.22
CA HIS A 105 4.80 -5.29 -0.19
C HIS A 105 3.99 -6.20 -1.14
N ALA A 106 2.72 -6.38 -0.83
CA ALA A 106 1.78 -6.99 -1.75
C ALA A 106 1.61 -6.13 -3.03
N SER A 107 1.08 -6.73 -4.11
CA SER A 107 0.74 -6.00 -5.32
C SER A 107 -0.52 -5.14 -5.13
N VAL A 108 -0.46 -4.26 -4.14
CA VAL A 108 -1.55 -3.39 -3.71
C VAL A 108 -1.05 -1.94 -3.72
N MET A 109 -1.88 -1.05 -4.23
CA MET A 109 -1.67 0.40 -4.09
C MET A 109 -2.84 0.99 -3.32
N HIS A 110 -2.53 1.86 -2.37
CA HIS A 110 -3.49 2.60 -1.58
C HIS A 110 -3.22 4.11 -1.73
N PHE A 111 -4.24 4.88 -2.07
CA PHE A 111 -4.16 6.32 -2.26
C PHE A 111 -5.13 7.03 -1.32
N GLY A 112 -4.61 7.86 -0.44
CA GLY A 112 -5.43 8.77 0.35
C GLY A 112 -5.92 9.92 -0.54
N LEU A 113 -7.21 10.15 -0.54
CA LEU A 113 -7.87 11.20 -1.32
C LEU A 113 -8.08 12.49 -0.50
N GLY A 114 -7.93 12.42 0.84
CA GLY A 114 -8.30 13.52 1.71
C GLY A 114 -9.82 13.75 1.67
N GLU A 115 -10.25 14.97 1.56
CA GLU A 115 -11.68 15.37 1.50
C GLU A 115 -12.31 15.20 0.11
N ARG A 116 -11.62 14.59 -0.86
CA ARG A 116 -12.15 14.42 -2.22
C ARG A 116 -13.16 13.30 -2.27
N GLU A 117 -14.38 13.63 -2.63
CA GLU A 117 -15.52 12.70 -2.69
C GLU A 117 -15.61 11.93 -4.01
N ARG A 118 -14.71 12.18 -4.96
CA ARG A 118 -14.73 11.51 -6.27
C ARG A 118 -13.36 11.42 -6.91
N VAL A 119 -13.23 10.46 -7.79
CA VAL A 119 -12.10 10.23 -8.69
C VAL A 119 -12.63 10.30 -10.13
N GLU A 120 -11.94 11.00 -10.99
CA GLU A 120 -12.29 11.11 -12.41
C GLU A 120 -11.97 9.82 -13.14
N SER A 121 -10.78 9.27 -12.94
CA SER A 121 -10.37 7.99 -13.51
C SER A 121 -9.30 7.29 -12.68
N LEU A 122 -9.27 5.97 -12.80
CA LEU A 122 -8.25 5.08 -12.29
C LEU A 122 -7.67 4.29 -13.44
N THR A 123 -6.39 4.49 -13.75
CA THR A 123 -5.68 3.81 -14.83
C THR A 123 -4.57 2.94 -14.27
N VAL A 124 -4.50 1.70 -14.74
CA VAL A 124 -3.39 0.78 -14.51
C VAL A 124 -2.72 0.46 -15.83
N GLU A 125 -1.41 0.66 -15.89
CA GLU A 125 -0.56 0.33 -17.02
C GLU A 125 0.43 -0.76 -16.58
N TRP A 126 0.37 -1.95 -17.18
CA TRP A 126 1.31 -3.03 -16.87
C TRP A 126 2.62 -2.87 -17.66
N ALA A 127 3.67 -3.51 -17.18
CA ALA A 127 5.00 -3.43 -17.78
C ALA A 127 5.07 -3.96 -19.23
N ASP A 128 4.12 -4.81 -19.63
CA ASP A 128 3.98 -5.34 -21.00
C ASP A 128 3.22 -4.41 -21.96
N GLY A 129 2.80 -3.23 -21.49
CA GLY A 129 2.12 -2.21 -22.27
C GLY A 129 0.59 -2.34 -22.28
N ARG A 130 0.01 -3.36 -21.66
CA ARG A 130 -1.44 -3.44 -21.47
C ARG A 130 -1.90 -2.38 -20.46
N SER A 131 -3.13 -1.90 -20.62
CA SER A 131 -3.71 -0.93 -19.69
C SER A 131 -5.21 -1.14 -19.51
N VAL A 132 -5.69 -0.79 -18.33
CA VAL A 132 -7.12 -0.75 -17.99
C VAL A 132 -7.42 0.59 -17.35
N THR A 133 -8.51 1.23 -17.77
CA THR A 133 -9.00 2.47 -17.19
C THR A 133 -10.45 2.27 -16.72
N ILE A 134 -10.73 2.74 -15.52
CA ILE A 134 -12.08 2.83 -14.95
C ILE A 134 -12.40 4.31 -14.84
N ASP A 135 -13.45 4.76 -15.52
CA ASP A 135 -13.96 6.12 -15.41
C ASP A 135 -14.93 6.24 -14.22
N GLY A 136 -14.74 7.26 -13.38
CA GLY A 136 -15.55 7.50 -12.20
C GLY A 136 -15.58 6.31 -11.21
N PRO A 137 -14.44 5.75 -10.82
CA PRO A 137 -14.40 4.60 -9.90
C PRO A 137 -15.00 4.97 -8.54
N GLU A 138 -15.65 4.01 -7.89
CA GLU A 138 -16.11 4.18 -6.51
C GLU A 138 -14.92 4.36 -5.57
N ILE A 139 -15.02 5.30 -4.65
CA ILE A 139 -14.04 5.53 -3.59
C ILE A 139 -14.31 4.64 -2.36
N ASP A 140 -13.44 4.69 -1.36
CA ASP A 140 -13.51 3.96 -0.10
C ASP A 140 -13.59 2.43 -0.28
N ARG A 141 -12.91 1.94 -1.32
CA ARG A 141 -12.82 0.51 -1.60
C ARG A 141 -11.60 0.12 -2.41
N TYR A 142 -11.32 -1.17 -2.47
CA TYR A 142 -10.33 -1.77 -3.35
C TYR A 142 -10.97 -2.24 -4.67
N HIS A 143 -10.34 -1.86 -5.78
CA HIS A 143 -10.60 -2.37 -7.12
C HIS A 143 -9.65 -3.52 -7.43
N ASN A 144 -10.20 -4.71 -7.74
CA ASN A 144 -9.38 -5.87 -8.11
C ASN A 144 -9.22 -5.89 -9.63
N LEU A 145 -8.01 -5.71 -10.12
CA LEU A 145 -7.70 -5.64 -11.53
C LEU A 145 -6.68 -6.69 -11.94
N ALA A 146 -6.89 -7.26 -13.12
CA ALA A 146 -5.96 -8.16 -13.78
C ALA A 146 -5.84 -7.77 -15.26
N THR A 147 -4.79 -8.21 -15.92
CA THR A 147 -4.53 -7.85 -17.33
C THR A 147 -5.56 -8.43 -18.32
N ASP A 148 -6.34 -9.40 -17.88
CA ASP A 148 -7.39 -10.08 -18.66
C ASP A 148 -8.81 -9.51 -18.41
N ALA A 149 -8.95 -8.44 -17.64
CA ALA A 149 -10.22 -7.77 -17.35
C ALA A 149 -10.77 -6.90 -18.52
N GLY A 150 -10.31 -7.13 -19.73
CA GLY A 150 -10.71 -6.39 -20.92
C GLY A 150 -11.29 -7.26 -22.02
N HIS A 151 -12.52 -7.69 -21.87
CA HIS A 151 -13.41 -8.05 -23.00
C HIS A 151 -14.86 -7.80 -22.58
#